data_a9c104d765a1154683e41ba42a9d4a12
#
_entry.id   a9c104d765a1154683e41ba42a9d4a12
#
_cell.length_a   1.000
_cell.length_b   1.000
_cell.length_c   1.000
_cell.angle_alpha   90.00
_cell.angle_beta   90.00
_cell.angle_gamma   90.00
#
_symmetry.space_group_name_H-M   'P 1'
#
loop_
_entity.id
_entity.type
_entity.pdbx_description
1 polymer ?
#
loop_
_entity_poly.entity_id
_entity_poly.type
_entity_poly.pdbx_seq_one_letter_code
_entity_poly.pdbx_strand_id
1 'polypeptide(L)'
;AGQRRTAILAGAALLVLAAALYLLTLDNGFAPGELVGGDLITHQYAQVEARPSNAPGYPLYTMGGWAWFHGLRGLSAAVGSPLPNPIPILSSYSTLWAILALGLLYALVLRLTRSPARPYGNWVVAWLVAAFYAVTYFFWYYATTTEQYTSAIAQTLAIVYVYVVWAEGRRSWQLVLLAFLCGLSLAHMLTVAFIVPPLVIAVIWQEPQILRNWRLVLLCVAAAFLPLASYGYVWVRGAAHPEWWGQGEWRSAEEWFWSFVSTAQGRDELSRGFKAACAFFDNGFPELMWRELSIPLLAIGVAGIALLRKPLAIVLYTTLFI
;
A
#
# COMPACT_ATOMS: atom_id res chain seq x y z
N ALA A 1 8.81 12.77 -29.92
CA ALA A 1 9.00 13.72 -28.80
C ALA A 1 7.64 14.22 -28.25
N GLY A 2 6.70 14.64 -29.12
CA GLY A 2 5.40 15.20 -28.69
C GLY A 2 4.57 14.29 -27.78
N GLN A 3 4.32 13.04 -28.18
CA GLN A 3 3.50 12.10 -27.41
C GLN A 3 4.06 11.81 -26.00
N ARG A 4 5.39 11.73 -25.85
CA ARG A 4 6.03 11.56 -24.53
C ARG A 4 5.78 12.77 -23.63
N ARG A 5 5.95 13.97 -24.17
CA ARG A 5 5.72 15.23 -23.43
C ARG A 5 4.27 15.35 -23.00
N THR A 6 3.32 15.04 -23.88
CA THR A 6 1.88 15.06 -23.55
C THR A 6 1.55 14.05 -22.42
N ALA A 7 2.06 12.83 -22.49
CA ALA A 7 1.83 11.84 -21.43
C ALA A 7 2.39 12.31 -20.07
N ILE A 8 3.58 12.91 -20.04
CA ILE A 8 4.18 13.44 -18.82
C ILE A 8 3.35 14.60 -18.26
N LEU A 9 2.96 15.56 -19.11
CA LEU A 9 2.19 16.73 -18.67
C LEU A 9 0.78 16.32 -18.19
N ALA A 10 0.13 15.38 -18.86
CA ALA A 10 -1.17 14.84 -18.43
C ALA A 10 -1.07 14.14 -17.07
N GLY A 11 -0.02 13.33 -16.85
CA GLY A 11 0.22 12.71 -15.55
C GLY A 11 0.50 13.75 -14.46
N ALA A 12 1.35 14.73 -14.73
CA ALA A 12 1.62 15.80 -13.78
C ALA A 12 0.36 16.60 -13.42
N ALA A 13 -0.48 16.94 -14.41
CA ALA A 13 -1.74 17.63 -14.17
C ALA A 13 -2.68 16.78 -13.29
N LEU A 14 -2.79 15.47 -13.55
CA LEU A 14 -3.57 14.56 -12.72
C LEU A 14 -3.12 14.60 -11.26
N LEU A 15 -1.81 14.45 -11.02
CA LEU A 15 -1.26 14.41 -9.66
C LEU A 15 -1.44 15.73 -8.93
N VAL A 16 -1.28 16.87 -9.62
CA VAL A 16 -1.51 18.20 -9.04
C VAL A 16 -2.99 18.39 -8.68
N LEU A 17 -3.92 17.99 -9.56
CA LEU A 17 -5.35 18.08 -9.30
C LEU A 17 -5.77 17.18 -8.12
N ALA A 18 -5.29 15.94 -8.09
CA ALA A 18 -5.55 15.03 -6.99
C ALA A 18 -4.95 15.55 -5.67
N ALA A 19 -3.72 16.06 -5.69
CA ALA A 19 -3.10 16.64 -4.50
C ALA A 19 -3.89 17.85 -3.99
N ALA A 20 -4.32 18.75 -4.87
CA ALA A 20 -5.15 19.89 -4.49
C ALA A 20 -6.48 19.43 -3.88
N LEU A 21 -7.16 18.45 -4.50
CA LEU A 21 -8.41 17.88 -3.99
C LEU A 21 -8.22 17.33 -2.56
N TYR A 22 -7.22 16.47 -2.36
CA TYR A 22 -6.99 15.83 -1.07
C TYR A 22 -6.55 16.81 0.01
N LEU A 23 -5.66 17.76 -0.32
CA LEU A 23 -5.22 18.77 0.64
C LEU A 23 -6.34 19.72 1.07
N LEU A 24 -7.30 20.02 0.17
CA LEU A 24 -8.47 20.83 0.49
C LEU A 24 -9.54 20.08 1.29
N THR A 25 -9.50 18.75 1.30
CA THR A 25 -10.48 17.89 1.97
C THR A 25 -9.86 17.02 3.06
N LEU A 26 -8.66 17.39 3.55
CA LEU A 26 -8.00 16.67 4.65
C LEU A 26 -8.90 16.61 5.88
N ASP A 27 -8.89 15.46 6.54
CA ASP A 27 -9.46 15.32 7.87
C ASP A 27 -8.86 16.35 8.81
N ASN A 28 -9.74 17.05 9.52
CA ASN A 28 -9.40 18.09 10.51
C ASN A 28 -9.80 17.70 11.94
N GLY A 29 -10.28 16.46 12.14
CA GLY A 29 -10.70 15.92 13.43
C GLY A 29 -12.09 16.37 13.88
N PHE A 30 -12.87 17.01 13.02
CA PHE A 30 -14.23 17.44 13.35
C PHE A 30 -15.33 16.50 12.81
N ALA A 31 -14.96 15.42 12.13
CA ALA A 31 -15.92 14.42 11.65
C ALA A 31 -16.38 13.50 12.81
N PRO A 32 -17.66 13.53 13.21
CA PRO A 32 -18.13 12.81 14.40
C PRO A 32 -18.03 11.29 14.32
N GLY A 33 -18.07 10.72 13.10
CA GLY A 33 -18.01 9.28 12.89
C GLY A 33 -16.63 8.67 13.11
N GLU A 34 -15.57 9.48 13.13
CA GLU A 34 -14.19 9.03 13.26
C GLU A 34 -13.70 8.97 14.73
N LEU A 35 -14.51 9.47 15.65
CA LEU A 35 -14.23 9.43 17.08
C LEU A 35 -14.56 8.08 17.74
N VAL A 36 -15.24 7.20 17.04
CA VAL A 36 -15.78 5.94 17.59
C VAL A 36 -14.84 4.77 17.33
N GLY A 37 -13.59 4.92 17.76
CA GLY A 37 -12.63 3.82 17.74
C GLY A 37 -12.20 3.39 16.35
N GLY A 38 -11.06 2.80 16.25
CA GLY A 38 -10.54 2.30 14.99
C GLY A 38 -9.05 2.57 14.86
N ASP A 39 -8.52 2.12 13.78
CA ASP A 39 -7.10 2.18 13.48
C ASP A 39 -6.60 3.62 13.35
N LEU A 40 -7.46 4.54 12.90
CA LEU A 40 -7.17 5.97 12.70
C LEU A 40 -6.51 6.60 13.92
N ILE A 41 -7.18 6.54 15.08
CA ILE A 41 -6.68 7.14 16.33
C ILE A 41 -5.38 6.48 16.76
N THR A 42 -5.28 5.17 16.65
CA THR A 42 -4.08 4.41 16.99
C THR A 42 -2.89 4.81 16.11
N HIS A 43 -3.12 5.00 14.81
CA HIS A 43 -2.08 5.50 13.89
C HIS A 43 -1.67 6.94 14.20
N GLN A 44 -2.61 7.81 14.55
CA GLN A 44 -2.31 9.20 14.95
C GLN A 44 -1.39 9.23 16.18
N TYR A 45 -1.75 8.52 17.24
CA TYR A 45 -0.89 8.42 18.44
C TYR A 45 0.46 7.78 18.13
N ALA A 46 0.48 6.71 17.33
CA ALA A 46 1.71 6.04 16.96
C ALA A 46 2.67 6.98 16.23
N GLN A 47 2.16 7.81 15.33
CA GLN A 47 2.97 8.76 14.57
C GLN A 47 3.40 9.97 15.40
N VAL A 48 2.63 10.41 16.38
CA VAL A 48 3.03 11.51 17.29
C VAL A 48 4.07 11.05 18.29
N GLU A 49 3.88 9.91 18.94
CA GLU A 49 4.67 9.43 20.08
C GLU A 49 5.78 8.46 19.71
N ALA A 50 5.89 8.07 18.45
CA ALA A 50 6.77 6.98 17.99
C ALA A 50 6.51 5.68 18.75
N ARG A 51 5.26 5.32 19.01
CA ARG A 51 4.89 4.04 19.62
C ARG A 51 4.51 3.02 18.55
N PRO A 52 4.56 1.71 18.85
CA PRO A 52 3.99 0.70 17.98
C PRO A 52 2.51 1.02 17.67
N SER A 53 2.09 0.87 16.44
CA SER A 53 0.69 1.01 16.04
C SER A 53 -0.09 -0.28 16.35
N ASN A 54 -1.22 -0.53 15.71
CA ASN A 54 -1.95 -1.79 15.82
C ASN A 54 -1.06 -2.99 15.46
N ALA A 55 -1.36 -4.17 16.00
CA ALA A 55 -0.63 -5.38 15.64
C ALA A 55 -0.67 -5.62 14.11
N PRO A 56 0.45 -5.90 13.48
CA PRO A 56 1.78 -6.19 14.00
C PRO A 56 2.69 -4.97 14.23
N GLY A 57 2.17 -3.73 14.28
CA GLY A 57 2.91 -2.52 14.63
C GLY A 57 3.32 -1.64 13.45
N TYR A 58 3.23 -2.12 12.22
CA TYR A 58 3.50 -1.38 10.97
C TYR A 58 4.72 -0.44 11.06
N PRO A 59 5.92 -0.96 11.39
CA PRO A 59 7.04 -0.13 11.83
C PRO A 59 7.47 0.92 10.81
N LEU A 60 7.52 0.57 9.52
CA LEU A 60 7.96 1.52 8.49
C LEU A 60 6.91 2.61 8.21
N TYR A 61 5.62 2.25 8.26
CA TYR A 61 4.55 3.25 8.12
C TYR A 61 4.59 4.23 9.30
N THR A 62 4.70 3.70 10.52
CA THR A 62 4.72 4.50 11.76
C THR A 62 5.95 5.40 11.84
N MET A 63 7.15 4.86 11.57
CA MET A 63 8.39 5.64 11.58
C MET A 63 8.38 6.74 10.50
N GLY A 64 7.88 6.42 9.30
CA GLY A 64 7.74 7.37 8.21
C GLY A 64 6.73 8.48 8.55
N GLY A 65 5.59 8.14 9.13
CA GLY A 65 4.59 9.10 9.58
C GLY A 65 5.08 9.98 10.73
N TRP A 66 5.85 9.40 11.68
CA TRP A 66 6.50 10.17 12.73
C TRP A 66 7.49 11.20 12.14
N ALA A 67 8.36 10.77 11.24
CA ALA A 67 9.32 11.67 10.60
C ALA A 67 8.61 12.77 9.79
N TRP A 68 7.54 12.43 9.08
CA TRP A 68 6.71 13.38 8.33
C TRP A 68 6.07 14.42 9.26
N PHE A 69 5.41 13.95 10.32
CA PHE A 69 4.72 14.81 11.29
C PHE A 69 5.67 15.79 11.96
N HIS A 70 6.77 15.30 12.56
CA HIS A 70 7.74 16.15 13.26
C HIS A 70 8.52 17.04 12.30
N GLY A 71 8.82 16.55 11.09
CA GLY A 71 9.48 17.34 10.05
C GLY A 71 8.64 18.54 9.61
N LEU A 72 7.35 18.33 9.32
CA LEU A 72 6.46 19.44 8.92
C LEU A 72 6.18 20.41 10.07
N ARG A 73 6.02 19.92 11.29
CA ARG A 73 5.87 20.80 12.46
C ARG A 73 7.12 21.64 12.73
N GLY A 74 8.30 21.02 12.61
CA GLY A 74 9.56 21.73 12.75
C GLY A 74 9.73 22.80 11.68
N LEU A 75 9.42 22.48 10.42
CA LEU A 75 9.45 23.43 9.32
C LEU A 75 8.47 24.60 9.54
N SER A 76 7.23 24.29 9.93
CA SER A 76 6.18 25.28 10.21
C SER A 76 6.61 26.24 11.34
N ALA A 77 7.20 25.71 12.40
CA ALA A 77 7.72 26.51 13.50
C ALA A 77 8.88 27.41 13.04
N ALA A 78 9.79 26.90 12.19
CA ALA A 78 10.93 27.64 11.68
C ALA A 78 10.53 28.84 10.80
N VAL A 79 9.38 28.76 10.10
CA VAL A 79 8.84 29.88 9.31
C VAL A 79 7.88 30.78 10.10
N GLY A 80 7.77 30.58 11.43
CA GLY A 80 6.92 31.38 12.30
C GLY A 80 5.41 31.18 12.12
N SER A 81 5.00 30.05 11.52
CA SER A 81 3.59 29.71 11.29
C SER A 81 3.24 28.38 11.96
N PRO A 82 3.11 28.35 13.29
CA PRO A 82 2.79 27.11 14.01
C PRO A 82 1.43 26.57 13.57
N LEU A 83 1.38 25.26 13.30
CA LEU A 83 0.16 24.54 12.95
C LEU A 83 -0.46 23.98 14.25
N PRO A 84 -1.54 24.59 14.76
CA PRO A 84 -2.11 24.22 16.06
C PRO A 84 -2.79 22.86 16.02
N ASN A 85 -3.45 22.52 14.90
CA ASN A 85 -4.11 21.23 14.73
C ASN A 85 -3.14 20.20 14.13
N PRO A 86 -2.84 19.10 14.82
CA PRO A 86 -1.95 18.06 14.34
C PRO A 86 -2.58 17.17 13.27
N ILE A 87 -3.90 17.01 13.25
CA ILE A 87 -4.60 15.99 12.44
C ILE A 87 -4.40 16.18 10.93
N PRO A 88 -4.53 17.39 10.35
CA PRO A 88 -4.24 17.58 8.92
C PRO A 88 -2.80 17.22 8.53
N ILE A 89 -1.83 17.44 9.43
CA ILE A 89 -0.44 17.08 9.16
C ILE A 89 -0.29 15.56 9.10
N LEU A 90 -0.89 14.85 10.07
CA LEU A 90 -0.87 13.39 10.12
C LEU A 90 -1.56 12.79 8.89
N SER A 91 -2.74 13.29 8.55
CA SER A 91 -3.51 12.82 7.39
C SER A 91 -2.81 13.10 6.05
N SER A 92 -2.04 14.19 5.95
CA SER A 92 -1.26 14.51 4.75
C SER A 92 -0.19 13.46 4.40
N TYR A 93 0.22 12.63 5.37
CA TYR A 93 1.11 11.50 5.10
C TYR A 93 0.42 10.43 4.24
N SER A 94 -0.86 10.16 4.49
CA SER A 94 -1.67 9.29 3.63
C SER A 94 -1.88 9.89 2.24
N THR A 95 -2.05 11.22 2.16
CA THR A 95 -2.10 11.95 0.87
C THR A 95 -0.82 11.75 0.05
N LEU A 96 0.36 11.82 0.67
CA LEU A 96 1.62 11.56 -0.01
C LEU A 96 1.62 10.17 -0.67
N TRP A 97 1.20 9.13 0.08
CA TRP A 97 1.10 7.77 -0.43
C TRP A 97 0.03 7.63 -1.52
N ALA A 98 -1.10 8.33 -1.39
CA ALA A 98 -2.15 8.35 -2.41
C ALA A 98 -1.64 8.94 -3.73
N ILE A 99 -0.92 10.04 -3.70
CA ILE A 99 -0.32 10.64 -4.90
C ILE A 99 0.71 9.71 -5.54
N LEU A 100 1.53 9.03 -4.74
CA LEU A 100 2.45 8.00 -5.24
C LEU A 100 1.69 6.83 -5.89
N ALA A 101 0.60 6.36 -5.27
CA ALA A 101 -0.25 5.29 -5.81
C ALA A 101 -0.85 5.69 -7.17
N LEU A 102 -1.40 6.91 -7.29
CA LEU A 102 -1.95 7.42 -8.55
C LEU A 102 -0.88 7.54 -9.63
N GLY A 103 0.32 8.00 -9.28
CA GLY A 103 1.45 8.06 -10.20
C GLY A 103 1.87 6.68 -10.70
N LEU A 104 1.92 5.69 -9.82
CA LEU A 104 2.22 4.30 -10.17
C LEU A 104 1.12 3.66 -11.01
N LEU A 105 -0.16 3.89 -10.68
CA LEU A 105 -1.30 3.43 -11.46
C LEU A 105 -1.26 4.01 -12.87
N TYR A 106 -1.07 5.33 -12.99
CA TYR A 106 -0.93 6.01 -14.26
C TYR A 106 0.23 5.43 -15.10
N ALA A 107 1.40 5.26 -14.49
CA ALA A 107 2.57 4.69 -15.15
C ALA A 107 2.35 3.22 -15.57
N LEU A 108 1.68 2.44 -14.74
CA LEU A 108 1.33 1.05 -15.03
C LEU A 108 0.40 0.94 -16.23
N VAL A 109 -0.68 1.74 -16.27
CA VAL A 109 -1.63 1.74 -17.40
C VAL A 109 -0.95 2.24 -18.68
N LEU A 110 -0.10 3.27 -18.61
CA LEU A 110 0.72 3.68 -19.75
C LEU A 110 1.55 2.52 -20.29
N ARG A 111 2.18 1.74 -19.39
CA ARG A 111 3.03 0.62 -19.79
C ARG A 111 2.24 -0.53 -20.41
N LEU A 112 1.11 -0.90 -19.82
CA LEU A 112 0.24 -1.97 -20.31
C LEU A 112 -0.42 -1.64 -21.66
N THR A 113 -0.62 -0.35 -21.96
CA THR A 113 -1.24 0.12 -23.22
C THR A 113 -0.24 0.46 -24.30
N ARG A 114 1.06 0.11 -24.13
CA ARG A 114 2.08 0.29 -25.17
C ARG A 114 1.80 -0.60 -26.37
N SER A 115 1.97 -0.01 -27.55
CA SER A 115 1.89 -0.70 -28.83
C SER A 115 2.86 -0.04 -29.83
N PRO A 116 3.12 -0.66 -31.00
CA PRO A 116 3.93 -0.03 -32.04
C PRO A 116 3.41 1.36 -32.46
N ALA A 117 2.08 1.55 -32.49
CA ALA A 117 1.45 2.83 -32.79
C ALA A 117 1.48 3.83 -31.61
N ARG A 118 1.67 3.33 -30.38
CA ARG A 118 1.68 4.13 -29.14
C ARG A 118 2.84 3.70 -28.23
N PRO A 119 4.09 4.04 -28.59
CA PRO A 119 5.27 3.57 -27.86
C PRO A 119 5.33 4.06 -26.40
N TYR A 120 4.65 5.15 -26.10
CA TYR A 120 4.53 5.72 -24.74
C TYR A 120 3.22 5.35 -24.03
N GLY A 121 2.43 4.43 -24.60
CA GLY A 121 1.13 4.04 -24.07
C GLY A 121 -0.01 4.99 -24.44
N ASN A 122 -1.20 4.68 -23.93
CA ASN A 122 -2.40 5.50 -24.12
C ASN A 122 -2.62 6.41 -22.91
N TRP A 123 -2.12 7.64 -22.98
CA TRP A 123 -2.21 8.58 -21.86
C TRP A 123 -3.64 8.98 -21.50
N VAL A 124 -4.57 8.97 -22.47
CA VAL A 124 -5.99 9.28 -22.21
C VAL A 124 -6.60 8.20 -21.32
N VAL A 125 -6.40 6.92 -21.67
CA VAL A 125 -6.89 5.79 -20.86
C VAL A 125 -6.23 5.79 -19.49
N ALA A 126 -4.92 6.01 -19.42
CA ALA A 126 -4.20 6.06 -18.16
C ALA A 126 -4.72 7.19 -17.25
N TRP A 127 -4.98 8.36 -17.82
CA TRP A 127 -5.52 9.51 -17.11
C TRP A 127 -6.93 9.24 -16.60
N LEU A 128 -7.82 8.72 -17.45
CA LEU A 128 -9.21 8.41 -17.07
C LEU A 128 -9.29 7.35 -15.95
N VAL A 129 -8.49 6.28 -16.07
CA VAL A 129 -8.45 5.21 -15.04
C VAL A 129 -7.95 5.77 -13.71
N ALA A 130 -6.84 6.51 -13.72
CA ALA A 130 -6.27 7.04 -12.48
C ALA A 130 -7.12 8.19 -11.90
N ALA A 131 -7.73 9.05 -12.73
CA ALA A 131 -8.63 10.10 -12.28
C ALA A 131 -9.91 9.53 -11.68
N PHE A 132 -10.50 8.51 -12.32
CA PHE A 132 -11.65 7.82 -11.75
C PHE A 132 -11.31 7.19 -10.39
N TYR A 133 -10.19 6.48 -10.30
CA TYR A 133 -9.75 5.85 -9.04
C TYR A 133 -9.51 6.89 -7.95
N ALA A 134 -8.94 8.05 -8.30
CA ALA A 134 -8.67 9.14 -7.36
C ALA A 134 -9.93 9.67 -6.65
N VAL A 135 -11.11 9.56 -7.28
CA VAL A 135 -12.37 10.09 -6.75
C VAL A 135 -13.33 8.98 -6.26
N THR A 136 -12.90 7.72 -6.24
CA THR A 136 -13.68 6.67 -5.58
C THR A 136 -13.73 6.94 -4.09
N TYR A 137 -14.85 6.61 -3.44
CA TYR A 137 -15.11 6.97 -2.05
C TYR A 137 -14.02 6.46 -1.12
N PHE A 138 -13.71 5.17 -1.15
CA PHE A 138 -12.71 4.59 -0.25
C PHE A 138 -11.30 5.12 -0.49
N PHE A 139 -10.89 5.27 -1.75
CA PHE A 139 -9.55 5.79 -2.01
C PHE A 139 -9.43 7.25 -1.56
N TRP A 140 -10.43 8.08 -1.81
CA TRP A 140 -10.45 9.47 -1.34
C TRP A 140 -10.48 9.55 0.19
N TYR A 141 -11.33 8.77 0.84
CA TYR A 141 -11.40 8.70 2.30
C TYR A 141 -10.03 8.37 2.90
N TYR A 142 -9.39 7.29 2.45
CA TYR A 142 -8.07 6.90 2.95
C TYR A 142 -6.93 7.83 2.50
N ALA A 143 -7.10 8.60 1.44
CA ALA A 143 -6.13 9.61 1.02
C ALA A 143 -6.13 10.84 1.92
N THR A 144 -7.22 11.08 2.66
CA THR A 144 -7.45 12.28 3.47
C THR A 144 -7.49 12.02 4.97
N THR A 145 -7.39 10.76 5.41
CA THR A 145 -7.37 10.32 6.81
C THR A 145 -6.02 9.68 7.18
N THR A 146 -5.74 9.53 8.48
CA THR A 146 -4.46 8.95 8.95
C THR A 146 -4.54 7.42 8.95
N GLU A 147 -4.44 6.82 7.75
CA GLU A 147 -4.59 5.39 7.54
C GLU A 147 -3.50 4.83 6.60
N GLN A 148 -3.11 3.55 6.79
CA GLN A 148 -2.04 2.91 6.01
C GLN A 148 -2.49 2.39 4.63
N TYR A 149 -3.78 2.42 4.30
CA TYR A 149 -4.31 1.78 3.09
C TYR A 149 -3.75 2.36 1.79
N THR A 150 -3.56 3.69 1.73
CA THR A 150 -2.95 4.31 0.53
C THR A 150 -1.50 3.89 0.34
N SER A 151 -0.76 3.66 1.43
CA SER A 151 0.60 3.13 1.36
C SER A 151 0.62 1.68 0.88
N ALA A 152 -0.33 0.86 1.32
CA ALA A 152 -0.50 -0.51 0.86
C ALA A 152 -0.81 -0.59 -0.64
N ILE A 153 -1.70 0.27 -1.13
CA ILE A 153 -2.03 0.40 -2.55
C ILE A 153 -0.81 0.84 -3.35
N ALA A 154 -0.08 1.85 -2.88
CA ALA A 154 1.14 2.32 -3.55
C ALA A 154 2.19 1.20 -3.67
N GLN A 155 2.38 0.41 -2.62
CA GLN A 155 3.34 -0.71 -2.62
C GLN A 155 2.88 -1.85 -3.51
N THR A 156 1.60 -2.21 -3.47
CA THR A 156 1.02 -3.20 -4.40
C THR A 156 1.25 -2.80 -5.85
N LEU A 157 0.96 -1.53 -6.18
CA LEU A 157 1.19 -1.00 -7.53
C LEU A 157 2.68 -0.96 -7.90
N ALA A 158 3.57 -0.63 -6.95
CA ALA A 158 5.02 -0.67 -7.17
C ALA A 158 5.50 -2.10 -7.44
N ILE A 159 5.04 -3.08 -6.66
CA ILE A 159 5.35 -4.50 -6.86
C ILE A 159 4.89 -4.94 -8.25
N VAL A 160 3.64 -4.68 -8.62
CA VAL A 160 3.10 -5.04 -9.94
C VAL A 160 3.86 -4.32 -11.05
N TYR A 161 4.17 -3.05 -10.89
CA TYR A 161 4.91 -2.28 -11.88
C TYR A 161 6.32 -2.84 -12.10
N VAL A 162 7.07 -3.10 -11.03
CA VAL A 162 8.42 -3.67 -11.11
C VAL A 162 8.38 -5.08 -11.70
N TYR A 163 7.37 -5.89 -11.34
CA TYR A 163 7.16 -7.20 -11.94
C TYR A 163 6.96 -7.11 -13.47
N VAL A 164 6.11 -6.19 -13.95
CA VAL A 164 5.90 -5.98 -15.39
C VAL A 164 7.19 -5.53 -16.07
N VAL A 165 7.95 -4.62 -15.44
CA VAL A 165 9.27 -4.18 -15.94
C VAL A 165 10.25 -5.34 -16.04
N TRP A 166 10.30 -6.19 -15.01
CA TRP A 166 11.14 -7.38 -15.00
C TRP A 166 10.70 -8.39 -16.07
N ALA A 167 9.41 -8.64 -16.19
CA ALA A 167 8.86 -9.58 -17.20
C ALA A 167 9.23 -9.21 -18.63
N GLU A 168 9.45 -7.92 -18.91
CA GLU A 168 9.90 -7.44 -20.23
C GLU A 168 11.44 -7.45 -20.37
N GLY A 169 12.17 -7.09 -19.32
CA GLY A 169 13.62 -6.84 -19.40
C GLY A 169 14.52 -7.94 -18.82
N ARG A 170 13.99 -8.84 -18.00
CA ARG A 170 14.67 -10.01 -17.36
C ARG A 170 15.97 -9.66 -16.63
N ARG A 171 16.10 -8.45 -16.07
CA ARG A 171 17.31 -8.03 -15.36
C ARG A 171 17.29 -8.49 -13.90
N SER A 172 18.36 -9.12 -13.45
CA SER A 172 18.47 -9.68 -12.08
C SER A 172 18.24 -8.65 -10.97
N TRP A 173 18.72 -7.41 -11.14
CA TRP A 173 18.52 -6.37 -10.12
C TRP A 173 17.03 -6.00 -9.90
N GLN A 174 16.19 -6.19 -10.95
CA GLN A 174 14.75 -5.96 -10.83
C GLN A 174 14.07 -7.02 -9.96
N LEU A 175 14.57 -8.25 -9.95
CA LEU A 175 14.11 -9.30 -9.02
C LEU A 175 14.52 -8.99 -7.59
N VAL A 176 15.73 -8.49 -7.39
CA VAL A 176 16.20 -8.06 -6.06
C VAL A 176 15.35 -6.90 -5.54
N LEU A 177 15.07 -5.91 -6.40
CA LEU A 177 14.15 -4.81 -6.06
C LEU A 177 12.73 -5.32 -5.75
N LEU A 178 12.24 -6.27 -6.54
CA LEU A 178 10.92 -6.87 -6.33
C LEU A 178 10.84 -7.58 -4.98
N ALA A 179 11.86 -8.37 -4.63
CA ALA A 179 11.96 -9.04 -3.34
C ALA A 179 12.04 -8.03 -2.17
N PHE A 180 12.82 -6.96 -2.33
CA PHE A 180 12.88 -5.88 -1.36
C PHE A 180 11.50 -5.21 -1.15
N LEU A 181 10.78 -4.91 -2.22
CA LEU A 181 9.43 -4.32 -2.14
C LEU A 181 8.44 -5.26 -1.45
N CYS A 182 8.54 -6.57 -1.68
CA CYS A 182 7.73 -7.56 -0.97
C CYS A 182 8.02 -7.55 0.54
N GLY A 183 9.28 -7.48 0.95
CA GLY A 183 9.65 -7.36 2.36
C GLY A 183 9.24 -6.02 2.97
N LEU A 184 9.39 -4.93 2.20
CA LEU A 184 8.96 -3.59 2.60
C LEU A 184 7.46 -3.55 2.89
N SER A 185 6.66 -4.24 2.09
CA SER A 185 5.20 -4.30 2.26
C SER A 185 4.80 -4.98 3.57
N LEU A 186 5.50 -6.04 3.98
CA LEU A 186 5.27 -6.70 5.27
C LEU A 186 5.47 -5.78 6.47
N ALA A 187 6.39 -4.83 6.39
CA ALA A 187 6.65 -3.86 7.45
C ALA A 187 5.76 -2.60 7.38
N HIS A 188 4.93 -2.47 6.33
CA HIS A 188 3.95 -1.40 6.17
C HIS A 188 2.51 -1.87 6.41
N MET A 189 2.11 -2.95 5.75
CA MET A 189 0.77 -3.53 5.89
C MET A 189 0.81 -5.01 5.52
N LEU A 190 0.50 -5.87 6.48
CA LEU A 190 0.63 -7.32 6.35
C LEU A 190 -0.18 -7.91 5.19
N THR A 191 -1.36 -7.35 4.90
CA THR A 191 -2.24 -7.85 3.82
C THR A 191 -1.60 -7.78 2.43
N VAL A 192 -0.66 -6.86 2.19
CA VAL A 192 0.08 -6.81 0.92
C VAL A 192 0.94 -8.06 0.71
N ALA A 193 1.29 -8.79 1.77
CA ALA A 193 2.02 -10.05 1.67
C ALA A 193 1.31 -11.12 0.83
N PHE A 194 -0.01 -11.06 0.72
CA PHE A 194 -0.79 -12.03 -0.06
C PHE A 194 -0.46 -11.99 -1.57
N ILE A 195 0.12 -10.90 -2.08
CA ILE A 195 0.60 -10.87 -3.47
C ILE A 195 1.88 -11.70 -3.68
N VAL A 196 2.64 -12.00 -2.60
CA VAL A 196 3.97 -12.61 -2.72
C VAL A 196 3.92 -14.05 -3.28
N PRO A 197 3.07 -14.98 -2.77
CA PRO A 197 3.02 -16.33 -3.29
C PRO A 197 2.69 -16.40 -4.79
N PRO A 198 1.61 -15.75 -5.30
CA PRO A 198 1.32 -15.75 -6.73
C PRO A 198 2.41 -15.09 -7.57
N LEU A 199 3.08 -14.06 -7.02
CA LEU A 199 4.19 -13.40 -7.69
C LEU A 199 5.40 -14.34 -7.85
N VAL A 200 5.76 -15.08 -6.79
CA VAL A 200 6.85 -16.07 -6.82
C VAL A 200 6.54 -17.15 -7.86
N ILE A 201 5.31 -17.68 -7.86
CA ILE A 201 4.87 -18.66 -8.85
C ILE A 201 5.00 -18.11 -10.27
N ALA A 202 4.54 -16.89 -10.52
CA ALA A 202 4.60 -16.25 -11.83
C ALA A 202 6.05 -16.01 -12.29
N VAL A 203 6.96 -15.64 -11.38
CA VAL A 203 8.39 -15.47 -11.65
C VAL A 203 9.05 -16.79 -12.01
N ILE A 204 8.84 -17.84 -11.21
CA ILE A 204 9.42 -19.17 -11.45
C ILE A 204 8.85 -19.78 -12.74
N TRP A 205 7.58 -19.61 -13.01
CA TRP A 205 6.95 -20.09 -14.25
C TRP A 205 7.61 -19.46 -15.49
N GLN A 206 7.88 -18.16 -15.44
CA GLN A 206 8.46 -17.46 -16.59
C GLN A 206 9.96 -17.69 -16.78
N GLU A 207 10.69 -17.96 -15.67
CA GLU A 207 12.15 -18.08 -15.69
C GLU A 207 12.61 -19.13 -14.64
N PRO A 208 12.34 -20.43 -14.87
CA PRO A 208 12.66 -21.49 -13.90
C PRO A 208 14.18 -21.61 -13.63
N GLN A 209 15.01 -21.09 -14.54
CA GLN A 209 16.46 -21.10 -14.38
C GLN A 209 16.95 -20.23 -13.23
N ILE A 210 16.14 -19.30 -12.73
CA ILE A 210 16.45 -18.48 -11.55
C ILE A 210 16.80 -19.36 -10.35
N LEU A 211 16.10 -20.49 -10.16
CA LEU A 211 16.34 -21.41 -9.06
C LEU A 211 17.75 -22.04 -9.08
N ARG A 212 18.39 -22.10 -10.24
CA ARG A 212 19.78 -22.58 -10.37
C ARG A 212 20.82 -21.53 -9.98
N ASN A 213 20.45 -20.25 -9.98
CA ASN A 213 21.32 -19.16 -9.56
C ASN A 213 21.14 -18.90 -8.06
N TRP A 214 21.73 -19.79 -7.23
CA TRP A 214 21.60 -19.72 -5.77
C TRP A 214 22.06 -18.37 -5.18
N ARG A 215 23.05 -17.69 -5.81
CA ARG A 215 23.52 -16.36 -5.37
C ARG A 215 22.44 -15.30 -5.54
N LEU A 216 21.74 -15.33 -6.67
CA LEU A 216 20.60 -14.41 -6.91
C LEU A 216 19.46 -14.72 -5.95
N VAL A 217 19.15 -16.00 -5.71
CA VAL A 217 18.11 -16.40 -4.75
C VAL A 217 18.44 -15.91 -3.36
N LEU A 218 19.68 -16.10 -2.87
CA LEU A 218 20.13 -15.60 -1.57
C LEU A 218 20.04 -14.06 -1.49
N LEU A 219 20.43 -13.37 -2.55
CA LEU A 219 20.32 -11.90 -2.61
C LEU A 219 18.86 -11.43 -2.55
N CYS A 220 17.94 -12.10 -3.24
CA CYS A 220 16.52 -11.81 -3.15
C CYS A 220 15.98 -12.08 -1.74
N VAL A 221 16.35 -13.19 -1.11
CA VAL A 221 15.96 -13.50 0.27
C VAL A 221 16.49 -12.42 1.22
N ALA A 222 17.78 -12.07 1.13
CA ALA A 222 18.35 -11.02 1.96
C ALA A 222 17.65 -9.66 1.75
N ALA A 223 17.36 -9.31 0.51
CA ALA A 223 16.64 -8.08 0.17
C ALA A 223 15.21 -8.07 0.75
N ALA A 224 14.50 -9.21 0.74
CA ALA A 224 13.17 -9.33 1.32
C ALA A 224 13.19 -9.24 2.86
N PHE A 225 14.22 -9.78 3.50
CA PHE A 225 14.34 -9.71 4.97
C PHE A 225 14.85 -8.38 5.49
N LEU A 226 15.57 -7.59 4.70
CA LEU A 226 16.16 -6.33 5.13
C LEU A 226 15.16 -5.35 5.75
N PRO A 227 13.98 -5.08 5.13
CA PRO A 227 12.99 -4.19 5.72
C PRO A 227 12.40 -4.70 7.04
N LEU A 228 12.40 -6.02 7.27
CA LEU A 228 11.88 -6.61 8.50
C LEU A 228 12.74 -6.29 9.73
N ALA A 229 14.00 -5.86 9.54
CA ALA A 229 14.82 -5.33 10.62
C ALA A 229 14.15 -4.13 11.32
N SER A 230 13.22 -3.43 10.65
CA SER A 230 12.42 -2.36 11.27
C SER A 230 11.54 -2.83 12.41
N TYR A 231 11.23 -4.12 12.53
CA TYR A 231 10.55 -4.66 13.70
C TYR A 231 11.38 -4.54 14.99
N GLY A 232 12.70 -4.34 14.89
CA GLY A 232 13.54 -3.91 16.01
C GLY A 232 13.05 -2.62 16.67
N TYR A 233 12.46 -1.70 15.89
CA TYR A 233 11.80 -0.51 16.44
C TYR A 233 10.61 -0.88 17.33
N VAL A 234 9.77 -1.81 16.91
CA VAL A 234 8.61 -2.29 17.70
C VAL A 234 9.09 -2.89 19.02
N TRP A 235 10.15 -3.72 18.97
CA TRP A 235 10.78 -4.29 20.15
C TRP A 235 11.30 -3.22 21.11
N VAL A 236 12.15 -2.32 20.62
CA VAL A 236 12.81 -1.30 21.46
C VAL A 236 11.79 -0.37 22.10
N ARG A 237 10.81 0.09 21.34
CA ARG A 237 9.79 1.02 21.86
C ARG A 237 8.81 0.32 22.81
N GLY A 238 8.37 -0.89 22.48
CA GLY A 238 7.45 -1.65 23.33
C GLY A 238 8.11 -2.11 24.62
N ALA A 239 9.37 -2.55 24.58
CA ALA A 239 10.09 -2.95 25.80
C ALA A 239 10.35 -1.77 26.74
N ALA A 240 10.55 -0.56 26.21
CA ALA A 240 10.74 0.65 27.00
C ALA A 240 9.43 1.19 27.62
N HIS A 241 8.27 0.79 27.08
CA HIS A 241 6.97 1.36 27.40
C HIS A 241 5.91 0.27 27.60
N PRO A 242 5.93 -0.47 28.73
CA PRO A 242 4.97 -1.54 29.02
C PRO A 242 3.50 -1.06 29.02
N GLU A 243 3.25 0.21 29.29
CA GLU A 243 1.94 0.84 29.24
C GLU A 243 1.31 0.86 27.84
N TRP A 244 2.08 0.56 26.78
CA TRP A 244 1.60 0.49 25.39
C TRP A 244 1.22 -0.93 24.93
N TRP A 245 1.37 -1.94 25.79
CA TRP A 245 1.16 -3.34 25.39
C TRP A 245 -0.31 -3.70 25.07
N GLY A 246 -1.23 -2.81 25.41
CA GLY A 246 -2.65 -3.02 25.17
C GLY A 246 -3.30 -4.02 26.13
N GLN A 247 -4.39 -4.62 25.71
CA GLN A 247 -5.12 -5.59 26.52
C GLN A 247 -4.39 -6.95 26.51
N GLY A 248 -4.25 -7.52 27.70
CA GLY A 248 -3.62 -8.84 27.90
C GLY A 248 -2.79 -8.88 29.18
N GLU A 249 -2.53 -10.08 29.69
CA GLU A 249 -1.61 -10.32 30.81
C GLU A 249 -0.26 -10.77 30.26
N TRP A 250 0.68 -9.81 30.18
CA TRP A 250 2.02 -10.05 29.63
C TRP A 250 3.03 -10.19 30.77
N ARG A 251 3.77 -11.31 30.77
CA ARG A 251 4.82 -11.59 31.78
C ARG A 251 6.15 -10.94 31.44
N SER A 252 6.38 -10.67 30.15
CA SER A 252 7.62 -10.08 29.69
C SER A 252 7.43 -9.32 28.36
N ALA A 253 8.35 -8.41 28.06
CA ALA A 253 8.41 -7.72 26.78
C ALA A 253 8.55 -8.68 25.59
N GLU A 254 9.24 -9.82 25.79
CA GLU A 254 9.42 -10.84 24.76
C GLU A 254 8.09 -11.53 24.43
N GLU A 255 7.33 -11.94 25.46
CA GLU A 255 6.01 -12.56 25.28
C GLU A 255 5.05 -11.59 24.57
N TRP A 256 5.01 -10.34 25.01
CA TRP A 256 4.24 -9.31 24.33
C TRP A 256 4.65 -9.14 22.89
N PHE A 257 5.95 -8.98 22.59
CA PHE A 257 6.44 -8.72 21.24
C PHE A 257 6.05 -9.84 20.26
N TRP A 258 6.29 -11.09 20.62
CA TRP A 258 5.97 -12.20 19.72
C TRP A 258 4.47 -12.37 19.52
N SER A 259 3.66 -12.17 20.56
CA SER A 259 2.20 -12.15 20.44
C SER A 259 1.71 -11.01 19.55
N PHE A 260 2.27 -9.82 19.74
CA PHE A 260 1.92 -8.62 19.00
C PHE A 260 2.28 -8.74 17.51
N VAL A 261 3.53 -9.07 17.20
CA VAL A 261 4.01 -9.20 15.81
C VAL A 261 3.34 -10.37 15.07
N SER A 262 3.01 -11.45 15.78
CA SER A 262 2.29 -12.58 15.20
C SER A 262 0.79 -12.34 15.06
N THR A 263 0.29 -11.17 15.42
CA THR A 263 -1.16 -10.80 15.41
C THR A 263 -2.03 -11.77 16.17
N ALA A 264 -1.51 -12.36 17.27
CA ALA A 264 -2.22 -13.40 18.02
C ALA A 264 -3.57 -12.91 18.55
N GLN A 265 -3.68 -11.63 18.89
CA GLN A 265 -4.91 -11.00 19.43
C GLN A 265 -6.04 -10.88 18.40
N GLY A 266 -5.74 -10.81 17.09
CA GLY A 266 -6.74 -10.70 16.01
C GLY A 266 -6.99 -12.00 15.24
N ARG A 267 -6.36 -13.11 15.63
CA ARG A 267 -6.48 -14.37 14.85
C ARG A 267 -7.87 -14.98 14.91
N ASP A 268 -8.60 -14.76 15.98
CA ASP A 268 -9.95 -15.30 16.15
C ASP A 268 -10.96 -14.65 15.20
N GLU A 269 -10.65 -13.43 14.73
CA GLU A 269 -11.45 -12.70 13.74
C GLU A 269 -11.16 -13.14 12.30
N LEU A 270 -10.04 -13.86 12.07
CA LEU A 270 -9.66 -14.32 10.73
C LEU A 270 -10.41 -15.59 10.33
N SER A 271 -11.32 -15.47 9.40
CA SER A 271 -11.97 -16.60 8.74
C SER A 271 -10.98 -17.35 7.85
N ARG A 272 -10.99 -18.68 7.86
CA ARG A 272 -10.09 -19.52 7.05
C ARG A 272 -10.86 -20.39 6.07
N GLY A 273 -10.26 -20.59 4.88
CA GLY A 273 -10.79 -21.48 3.86
C GLY A 273 -12.14 -21.03 3.30
N PHE A 274 -13.07 -21.95 3.13
CA PHE A 274 -14.38 -21.69 2.53
C PHE A 274 -15.24 -20.68 3.32
N LYS A 275 -15.03 -20.60 4.65
CA LYS A 275 -15.71 -19.61 5.49
C LYS A 275 -15.33 -18.16 5.13
N ALA A 276 -14.08 -17.92 4.71
CA ALA A 276 -13.66 -16.60 4.26
C ALA A 276 -14.40 -16.18 2.97
N ALA A 277 -14.60 -17.12 2.03
CA ALA A 277 -15.37 -16.85 0.83
C ALA A 277 -16.84 -16.54 1.14
N CYS A 278 -17.47 -17.26 2.09
CA CYS A 278 -18.81 -16.94 2.55
C CYS A 278 -18.88 -15.55 3.19
N ALA A 279 -17.93 -15.23 4.08
CA ALA A 279 -17.86 -13.94 4.74
C ALA A 279 -17.73 -12.77 3.73
N PHE A 280 -17.03 -12.97 2.61
CA PHE A 280 -16.96 -11.99 1.53
C PHE A 280 -18.35 -11.60 0.99
N PHE A 281 -19.24 -12.58 0.82
CA PHE A 281 -20.62 -12.34 0.36
C PHE A 281 -21.52 -11.85 1.50
N ASP A 282 -21.43 -12.43 2.67
CA ASP A 282 -22.26 -12.11 3.83
C ASP A 282 -22.01 -10.69 4.36
N ASN A 283 -20.77 -10.20 4.26
CA ASN A 283 -20.41 -8.83 4.65
C ASN A 283 -20.69 -7.78 3.55
N GLY A 284 -21.31 -8.16 2.46
CA GLY A 284 -21.76 -7.21 1.41
C GLY A 284 -20.62 -6.64 0.56
N PHE A 285 -19.43 -7.26 0.51
CA PHE A 285 -18.32 -6.79 -0.34
C PHE A 285 -18.70 -6.67 -1.82
N PRO A 286 -19.46 -7.62 -2.44
CA PRO A 286 -19.91 -7.44 -3.82
C PRO A 286 -20.75 -6.17 -4.02
N GLU A 287 -21.65 -5.86 -3.08
CA GLU A 287 -22.46 -4.64 -3.12
C GLU A 287 -21.57 -3.39 -3.03
N LEU A 288 -20.59 -3.40 -2.15
CA LEU A 288 -19.63 -2.34 -2.01
C LEU A 288 -18.86 -2.12 -3.31
N MET A 289 -18.35 -3.19 -3.93
CA MET A 289 -17.61 -3.11 -5.19
C MET A 289 -18.43 -2.51 -6.33
N TRP A 290 -19.70 -2.86 -6.47
CA TRP A 290 -20.50 -2.27 -7.54
C TRP A 290 -20.97 -0.84 -7.23
N ARG A 291 -21.12 -0.47 -5.97
CA ARG A 291 -21.38 0.92 -5.58
C ARG A 291 -20.19 1.82 -5.91
N GLU A 292 -18.96 1.37 -5.62
CA GLU A 292 -17.74 2.11 -5.91
C GLU A 292 -17.44 2.19 -7.41
N LEU A 293 -17.46 1.06 -8.09
CA LEU A 293 -16.97 0.95 -9.48
C LEU A 293 -18.10 1.04 -10.51
N SER A 294 -19.36 0.94 -10.10
CA SER A 294 -20.51 0.63 -10.95
C SER A 294 -20.44 -0.73 -11.67
N ILE A 295 -21.58 -1.34 -11.94
CA ILE A 295 -21.65 -2.66 -12.59
C ILE A 295 -20.96 -2.66 -13.97
N PRO A 296 -21.15 -1.67 -14.86
CA PRO A 296 -20.49 -1.66 -16.16
C PRO A 296 -18.96 -1.60 -16.08
N LEU A 297 -18.41 -0.76 -15.18
CA LEU A 297 -16.96 -0.64 -15.03
C LEU A 297 -16.36 -1.89 -14.40
N LEU A 298 -17.03 -2.51 -13.43
CA LEU A 298 -16.61 -3.78 -12.84
C LEU A 298 -16.59 -4.88 -13.90
N ALA A 299 -17.64 -4.99 -14.73
CA ALA A 299 -17.70 -5.97 -15.80
C ALA A 299 -16.59 -5.76 -16.85
N ILE A 300 -16.32 -4.51 -17.24
CA ILE A 300 -15.21 -4.15 -18.15
C ILE A 300 -13.87 -4.53 -17.50
N GLY A 301 -13.70 -4.28 -16.21
CA GLY A 301 -12.49 -4.64 -15.46
C GLY A 301 -12.25 -6.15 -15.45
N VAL A 302 -13.26 -6.93 -15.11
CA VAL A 302 -13.19 -8.41 -15.11
C VAL A 302 -12.91 -8.95 -16.52
N ALA A 303 -13.61 -8.45 -17.54
CA ALA A 303 -13.33 -8.81 -18.94
C ALA A 303 -11.91 -8.41 -19.35
N GLY A 304 -11.44 -7.25 -18.92
CA GLY A 304 -10.09 -6.76 -19.16
C GLY A 304 -9.00 -7.67 -18.60
N ILE A 305 -9.22 -8.25 -17.41
CA ILE A 305 -8.28 -9.21 -16.79
C ILE A 305 -8.10 -10.44 -17.70
N ALA A 306 -9.17 -10.93 -18.32
CA ALA A 306 -9.10 -12.07 -19.25
C ALA A 306 -8.26 -11.80 -20.50
N LEU A 307 -8.07 -10.53 -20.87
CA LEU A 307 -7.24 -10.10 -22.01
C LEU A 307 -5.78 -9.85 -21.63
N LEU A 308 -5.43 -9.92 -20.35
CA LEU A 308 -4.06 -9.74 -19.90
C LEU A 308 -3.18 -10.93 -20.29
N ARG A 309 -1.87 -10.67 -20.40
CA ARG A 309 -0.88 -11.73 -20.57
C ARG A 309 -0.98 -12.72 -19.41
N LYS A 310 -0.96 -14.02 -19.73
CA LYS A 310 -1.18 -15.10 -18.76
C LYS A 310 -0.44 -14.95 -17.41
N PRO A 311 0.87 -14.62 -17.36
CA PRO A 311 1.56 -14.48 -16.07
C PRO A 311 1.04 -13.34 -15.19
N LEU A 312 0.69 -12.20 -15.79
CA LEU A 312 0.11 -11.07 -15.05
C LEU A 312 -1.32 -11.40 -14.59
N ALA A 313 -2.09 -12.08 -15.46
CA ALA A 313 -3.43 -12.54 -15.08
C ALA A 313 -3.38 -13.49 -13.89
N ILE A 314 -2.42 -14.43 -13.83
CA ILE A 314 -2.24 -15.34 -12.69
C ILE A 314 -1.99 -14.55 -11.41
N VAL A 315 -1.07 -13.56 -11.42
CA VAL A 315 -0.79 -12.73 -10.24
C VAL A 315 -2.04 -12.00 -9.78
N LEU A 316 -2.80 -11.39 -10.69
CA LEU A 316 -4.00 -10.63 -10.33
C LEU A 316 -5.14 -11.54 -9.86
N TYR A 317 -5.40 -12.64 -10.56
CA TYR A 317 -6.45 -13.59 -10.15
C TYR A 317 -6.16 -14.21 -8.80
N THR A 318 -4.95 -14.68 -8.56
CA THR A 318 -4.61 -15.29 -7.29
C THR A 318 -4.58 -14.27 -6.14
N THR A 319 -4.22 -13.01 -6.40
CA THR A 319 -4.28 -11.96 -5.38
C THR A 319 -5.72 -11.58 -5.02
N LEU A 320 -6.67 -11.69 -5.97
CA LEU A 320 -8.09 -11.42 -5.71
C LEU A 320 -8.78 -12.55 -4.91
N PHE A 321 -8.24 -13.77 -4.91
CA PHE A 321 -8.81 -14.92 -4.22
C PHE A 321 -8.16 -15.24 -2.86
N ILE A 322 -7.17 -14.48 -2.43
CA ILE A 322 -6.52 -14.56 -1.13
C ILE A 322 -6.99 -13.41 -0.23
#